data_f9096b6ca61061831497d8361e875a15
#
_entry.id   f9096b6ca61061831497d8361e875a15
#
_cell.length_a   1.000
_cell.length_b   1.000
_cell.length_c   1.000
_cell.angle_alpha   90.00
_cell.angle_beta   90.00
_cell.angle_gamma   90.00
#
_symmetry.space_group_name_H-M   'P 1'
#
loop_
_entity.id
_entity.type
_entity.pdbx_description
1 polymer ?
#
loop_
_entity_poly.entity_id
_entity_poly.type
_entity_poly.pdbx_seq_one_letter_code
_entity_poly.pdbx_strand_id
1 'polypeptide(L)'
;MIYTEEIFNELKTRVMRGLKKRPTHWRKGQYVYNTAYFHLGRLEPTIKAFGDSSVDCYYRDDKIEDFWNALKKEIIGNNYE
;
A
#
# COMPACT_ATOMS: atom_id res chain seq x y z
N MET A 1 -17.13 4.83 -3.92
CA MET A 1 -16.04 4.43 -4.85
C MET A 1 -15.88 2.92 -4.80
N ILE A 2 -15.76 2.31 -5.97
CA ILE A 2 -15.58 0.86 -6.08
C ILE A 2 -14.12 0.55 -6.37
N TYR A 3 -13.50 -0.27 -5.52
CA TYR A 3 -12.16 -0.77 -5.76
C TYR A 3 -12.25 -2.23 -6.15
N THR A 4 -12.02 -2.50 -7.43
CA THR A 4 -11.89 -3.86 -7.92
C THR A 4 -10.44 -4.32 -7.76
N GLU A 5 -10.22 -5.62 -7.85
CA GLU A 5 -8.87 -6.17 -7.83
C GLU A 5 -8.01 -5.56 -8.94
N GLU A 6 -8.61 -5.35 -10.12
CA GLU A 6 -7.91 -4.74 -11.26
C GLU A 6 -7.44 -3.32 -10.94
N ILE A 7 -8.33 -2.49 -10.37
CA ILE A 7 -7.99 -1.11 -10.01
C ILE A 7 -6.89 -1.10 -8.95
N PHE A 8 -6.98 -1.98 -7.96
CA PHE A 8 -5.99 -2.09 -6.91
C PHE A 8 -4.63 -2.47 -7.49
N ASN A 9 -4.60 -3.47 -8.39
CA ASN A 9 -3.36 -3.91 -9.00
C ASN A 9 -2.72 -2.82 -9.87
N GLU A 10 -3.53 -2.01 -10.54
CA GLU A 10 -3.02 -0.86 -11.30
C GLU A 10 -2.33 0.15 -10.39
N LEU A 11 -2.96 0.47 -9.26
CA LEU A 11 -2.38 1.39 -8.29
C LEU A 11 -1.05 0.84 -7.76
N LYS A 12 -1.04 -0.44 -7.37
CA LYS A 12 0.17 -1.09 -6.90
C LYS A 12 1.29 -1.01 -7.93
N THR A 13 0.98 -1.32 -9.19
CA THR A 13 1.95 -1.26 -10.27
C THR A 13 2.51 0.15 -10.42
N ARG A 14 1.64 1.15 -10.37
CA ARG A 14 2.06 2.55 -10.50
C ARG A 14 3.01 2.96 -9.38
N VAL A 15 2.68 2.60 -8.15
CA VAL A 15 3.53 2.89 -6.99
C VAL A 15 4.88 2.20 -7.13
N MET A 16 4.86 0.92 -7.49
CA MET A 16 6.11 0.15 -7.60
C MET A 16 7.00 0.65 -8.72
N ARG A 17 6.43 1.16 -9.81
CA ARG A 17 7.22 1.78 -10.88
C ARG A 17 7.95 3.02 -10.41
N GLY A 18 7.35 3.76 -9.49
CA GLY A 18 7.95 4.98 -8.97
C GLY A 18 9.14 4.76 -8.05
N LEU A 19 9.40 3.52 -7.64
CA LEU A 19 10.51 3.21 -6.74
C LEU A 19 11.86 3.69 -7.27
N LYS A 20 12.06 3.64 -8.57
CA LYS A 20 13.33 4.06 -9.19
C LYS A 20 13.57 5.55 -9.05
N LYS A 21 12.53 6.33 -8.86
CA LYS A 21 12.61 7.79 -8.75
C LYS A 21 12.40 8.28 -7.32
N ARG A 22 12.40 7.37 -6.34
CA ARG A 22 12.22 7.76 -4.95
C ARG A 22 13.36 8.66 -4.48
N PRO A 23 13.13 9.51 -3.48
CA PRO A 23 14.22 10.28 -2.86
C PRO A 23 15.36 9.35 -2.44
N THR A 24 16.60 9.78 -2.68
CA THR A 24 17.77 8.92 -2.51
C THR A 24 17.92 8.37 -1.10
N HIS A 25 17.49 9.12 -0.09
CA HIS A 25 17.60 8.71 1.31
C HIS A 25 16.38 7.96 1.83
N TRP A 26 15.39 7.69 0.97
CA TRP A 26 14.23 6.90 1.36
C TRP A 26 14.44 5.42 1.02
N ARG A 27 14.11 4.54 1.97
CA ARG A 27 14.09 3.11 1.71
C ARG A 27 12.95 2.76 0.76
N LYS A 28 13.03 1.62 0.11
CA LYS A 28 11.96 1.15 -0.77
C LYS A 28 10.64 1.02 -0.01
N GLY A 29 10.67 0.37 1.16
CA GLY A 29 9.47 0.21 1.98
C GLY A 29 8.90 1.54 2.44
N GLN A 30 9.77 2.48 2.79
CA GLN A 30 9.35 3.83 3.18
C GLN A 30 8.60 4.52 2.05
N TYR A 31 9.13 4.42 0.84
CA TYR A 31 8.47 5.02 -0.34
C TYR A 31 7.11 4.36 -0.59
N VAL A 32 7.07 3.03 -0.56
CA VAL A 32 5.83 2.28 -0.79
C VAL A 32 4.78 2.67 0.25
N TYR A 33 5.15 2.70 1.51
CA TYR A 33 4.24 3.05 2.58
C TYR A 33 3.68 4.47 2.40
N ASN A 34 4.57 5.44 2.20
CA ASN A 34 4.15 6.84 2.09
C ASN A 34 3.28 7.07 0.86
N THR A 35 3.63 6.47 -0.28
CA THR A 35 2.88 6.66 -1.52
C THR A 35 1.52 5.97 -1.44
N ALA A 36 1.48 4.77 -0.90
CA ALA A 36 0.21 4.06 -0.71
C ALA A 36 -0.70 4.84 0.25
N TYR A 37 -0.14 5.38 1.31
CA TYR A 37 -0.91 6.20 2.26
C TYR A 37 -1.49 7.44 1.57
N PHE A 38 -0.70 8.08 0.72
CA PHE A 38 -1.17 9.25 -0.02
C PHE A 38 -2.40 8.93 -0.86
N HIS A 39 -2.43 7.77 -1.50
CA HIS A 39 -3.53 7.39 -2.36
C HIS A 39 -4.69 6.73 -1.63
N LEU A 40 -4.43 5.96 -0.58
CA LEU A 40 -5.43 5.10 0.05
C LEU A 40 -5.71 5.42 1.52
N GLY A 41 -4.91 6.25 2.15
CA GLY A 41 -4.99 6.47 3.59
C GLY A 41 -6.31 7.07 4.07
N ARG A 42 -7.09 7.67 3.16
CA ARG A 42 -8.39 8.24 3.51
C ARG A 42 -9.52 7.22 3.45
N LEU A 43 -9.27 6.05 2.91
CA LEU A 43 -10.27 4.99 2.84
C LEU A 43 -10.35 4.30 4.19
N GLU A 44 -11.54 4.30 4.77
CA GLU A 44 -11.74 3.70 6.09
C GLU A 44 -11.20 2.28 6.20
N PRO A 45 -11.44 1.36 5.24
CA PRO A 45 -10.94 0.00 5.35
C PRO A 45 -9.41 -0.10 5.42
N THR A 46 -8.66 0.89 4.92
CA THR A 46 -7.20 0.82 4.91
C THR A 46 -6.57 1.21 6.24
N ILE A 47 -7.31 1.90 7.12
CA ILE A 47 -6.78 2.38 8.39
C ILE A 47 -6.17 1.25 9.19
N LYS A 48 -6.83 0.11 9.22
CA LYS A 48 -6.36 -1.06 9.94
C LYS A 48 -5.04 -1.58 9.40
N ALA A 49 -4.90 -1.64 8.08
CA ALA A 49 -3.66 -2.13 7.47
C ALA A 49 -2.50 -1.16 7.71
N PHE A 50 -2.74 0.14 7.61
CA PHE A 50 -1.68 1.13 7.86
C PHE A 50 -1.24 1.14 9.32
N GLY A 51 -2.12 0.76 10.23
CA GLY A 51 -1.78 0.68 11.65
C GLY A 51 -1.22 -0.66 12.10
N ASP A 52 -1.16 -1.65 11.21
CA ASP A 52 -0.74 -3.01 11.57
C ASP A 52 0.78 -3.14 11.47
N SER A 53 1.45 -3.18 12.61
CA SER A 53 2.91 -3.26 12.68
C SER A 53 3.46 -4.57 12.11
N SER A 54 2.65 -5.62 12.03
CA SER A 54 3.09 -6.92 11.51
C SER A 54 3.33 -6.88 10.00
N VAL A 55 2.73 -5.92 9.29
CA VAL A 55 2.89 -5.79 7.85
C VAL A 55 3.46 -4.43 7.45
N ASP A 56 3.85 -3.60 8.42
CA ASP A 56 4.39 -2.27 8.17
C ASP A 56 5.74 -2.37 7.48
N CYS A 57 5.82 -1.87 6.26
CA CYS A 57 7.04 -1.93 5.45
C CYS A 57 7.89 -0.65 5.55
N TYR A 58 7.49 0.33 6.35
CA TYR A 58 8.17 1.63 6.40
C TYR A 58 9.67 1.49 6.66
N TYR A 59 10.04 0.64 7.62
CA TYR A 59 11.42 0.36 7.98
C TYR A 59 11.91 -1.01 7.50
N ARG A 60 11.07 -1.76 6.78
CA ARG A 60 11.34 -3.15 6.44
C ARG A 60 10.97 -3.40 4.98
N ASP A 61 11.97 -3.35 4.09
CA ASP A 61 11.75 -3.62 2.67
C ASP A 61 11.20 -5.02 2.41
N ASP A 62 11.54 -5.98 3.27
CA ASP A 62 11.05 -7.35 3.15
C ASP A 62 9.56 -7.51 3.47
N LYS A 63 8.92 -6.47 3.99
CA LYS A 63 7.49 -6.48 4.29
C LYS A 63 6.62 -5.88 3.19
N ILE A 64 7.22 -5.42 2.09
CA ILE A 64 6.46 -4.73 1.03
C ILE A 64 5.31 -5.60 0.49
N GLU A 65 5.58 -6.88 0.20
CA GLU A 65 4.52 -7.75 -0.31
C GLU A 65 3.43 -8.01 0.73
N ASP A 66 3.82 -8.22 1.98
CA ASP A 66 2.85 -8.42 3.07
C ASP A 66 1.98 -7.19 3.25
N PHE A 67 2.58 -6.01 3.14
CA PHE A 67 1.87 -4.74 3.23
C PHE A 67 0.82 -4.61 2.13
N TRP A 68 1.21 -4.87 0.87
CA TRP A 68 0.26 -4.81 -0.25
C TRP A 68 -0.86 -5.83 -0.09
N ASN A 69 -0.53 -7.04 0.37
CA ASN A 69 -1.54 -8.08 0.58
C ASN A 69 -2.54 -7.69 1.66
N ALA A 70 -2.06 -7.05 2.73
CA ALA A 70 -2.93 -6.56 3.80
C ALA A 70 -3.87 -5.47 3.30
N LEU A 71 -3.36 -4.52 2.51
CA LEU A 71 -4.20 -3.47 1.93
C LEU A 71 -5.26 -4.05 1.00
N LYS A 72 -4.85 -4.97 0.15
CA LYS A 72 -5.76 -5.62 -0.78
C LYS A 72 -6.87 -6.35 -0.03
N LYS A 73 -6.52 -7.08 1.02
CA LYS A 73 -7.49 -7.81 1.82
C LYS A 73 -8.50 -6.87 2.46
N GLU A 74 -8.04 -5.75 2.99
CA GLU A 74 -8.93 -4.80 3.65
C GLU A 74 -9.86 -4.09 2.66
N ILE A 75 -9.37 -3.75 1.50
CA ILE A 75 -10.17 -3.05 0.49
C ILE A 75 -11.10 -4.01 -0.24
N ILE A 76 -10.56 -5.09 -0.79
CA ILE A 76 -11.32 -6.02 -1.60
C ILE A 76 -12.12 -6.98 -0.71
N GLY A 77 -11.48 -7.47 0.37
CA GLY A 77 -12.10 -8.42 1.29
C GLY A 77 -13.30 -7.86 2.05
N ASN A 78 -13.35 -6.55 2.25
CA ASN A 78 -14.50 -5.89 2.86
C ASN A 78 -15.58 -5.53 1.84
N ASN A 79 -15.37 -5.95 0.59
CA ASN A 79 -16.31 -5.65 -0.50
C ASN A 79 -16.65 -4.16 -0.55
N TYR A 80 -15.61 -3.35 -0.50
CA TYR A 80 -15.74 -1.89 -0.43
C TYR A 80 -16.07 -1.34 -1.81
N GLU A 81 -17.35 -1.14 -2.02
CA GLU A 81 -17.85 -0.67 -3.30
C GLU A 81 -18.56 0.67 -3.16
#